data_be7cdea49a23e91d852a83ff1096825f
#
_entry.id   be7cdea49a23e91d852a83ff1096825f
#
_cell.length_a   1.000
_cell.length_b   1.000
_cell.length_c   1.000
_cell.angle_alpha   90.00
_cell.angle_beta   90.00
_cell.angle_gamma   90.00
#
_symmetry.space_group_name_H-M   'P 1'
#
loop_
_entity.id
_entity.type
_entity.pdbx_description
1 polymer ?
#
loop_
_entity_poly.entity_id
_entity_poly.type
_entity_poly.pdbx_seq_one_letter_code
_entity_poly.pdbx_strand_id
1 'polypeptide(L)'
;MDFKELYQQVIIDHSKRPRNCRTMDDASGKADGYNPLCGDRITCFIKYEDDVVKDISFQGSGCAISTAAASLLSEAVKGKTRTEVEKLFQAFHAMVTGAPEGEQAAETLGKLAAFAGVAEFPTRVKCATLALHTMQAALEGRSEQITTE
;
A
#
# COMPACT_ATOMS: atom_id res chain seq x y z
N MET A 1 -20.52 1.06 -17.40
CA MET A 1 -19.40 1.60 -16.60
C MET A 1 -18.11 0.99 -17.13
N ASP A 2 -17.14 1.81 -17.52
CA ASP A 2 -15.86 1.29 -17.98
C ASP A 2 -14.93 1.00 -16.78
N PHE A 3 -13.82 0.33 -17.02
CA PHE A 3 -12.87 -0.05 -15.96
C PHE A 3 -12.29 1.17 -15.26
N LYS A 4 -12.07 2.26 -16.00
CA LYS A 4 -11.50 3.48 -15.43
C LYS A 4 -12.42 4.09 -14.35
N GLU A 5 -13.72 4.16 -14.65
CA GLU A 5 -14.72 4.66 -13.70
C GLU A 5 -14.83 3.74 -12.49
N LEU A 6 -14.83 2.43 -12.71
CA LEU A 6 -14.88 1.45 -11.64
C LEU A 6 -13.68 1.60 -10.71
N TYR A 7 -12.47 1.75 -11.26
CA TYR A 7 -11.25 1.91 -10.49
C TYR A 7 -11.25 3.23 -9.72
N GLN A 8 -11.76 4.31 -10.31
CA GLN A 8 -11.91 5.58 -9.60
C GLN A 8 -12.82 5.43 -8.38
N GLN A 9 -13.92 4.70 -8.53
CA GLN A 9 -14.85 4.45 -7.42
C GLN A 9 -14.21 3.64 -6.29
N VAL A 10 -13.37 2.65 -6.64
CA VAL A 10 -12.63 1.86 -5.66
C VAL A 10 -11.71 2.77 -4.85
N ILE A 11 -10.96 3.63 -5.50
CA ILE A 11 -10.05 4.57 -4.83
C ILE A 11 -10.82 5.54 -3.93
N ILE A 12 -11.90 6.12 -4.43
CA ILE A 12 -12.73 7.04 -3.66
C ILE A 12 -13.30 6.36 -2.40
N ASP A 13 -13.85 5.16 -2.56
CA ASP A 13 -14.43 4.41 -1.44
C ASP A 13 -13.38 4.14 -0.36
N HIS A 14 -12.20 3.64 -0.75
CA HIS A 14 -11.13 3.34 0.20
C HIS A 14 -10.52 4.59 0.81
N SER A 15 -10.57 5.73 0.12
CA SER A 15 -10.09 6.99 0.69
C SER A 15 -11.04 7.55 1.75
N LYS A 16 -12.32 7.33 1.58
CA LYS A 16 -13.37 7.81 2.51
C LYS A 16 -13.62 6.85 3.67
N ARG A 17 -13.50 5.56 3.42
CA ARG A 17 -13.75 4.48 4.39
C ARG A 17 -12.60 3.50 4.38
N PRO A 18 -11.41 3.92 4.82
CA PRO A 18 -10.25 3.02 4.79
C PRO A 18 -10.45 1.82 5.69
N ARG A 19 -10.04 0.65 5.19
CA ARG A 19 -10.10 -0.59 5.93
C ARG A 19 -8.80 -0.73 6.73
N ASN A 20 -8.90 -1.39 7.90
CA ASN A 20 -7.74 -1.63 8.75
C ASN A 20 -7.05 -0.33 9.23
N CYS A 21 -7.79 0.76 9.30
CA CYS A 21 -7.27 2.05 9.76
C CYS A 21 -7.41 2.14 11.27
N ARG A 22 -6.42 1.60 11.99
CA ARG A 22 -6.41 1.53 13.45
C ARG A 22 -4.99 1.28 13.97
N THR A 23 -4.78 1.48 15.26
CA THR A 23 -3.52 1.09 15.93
C THR A 23 -3.56 -0.40 16.27
N MET A 24 -2.37 -0.96 16.56
CA MET A 24 -2.24 -2.35 16.97
C MET A 24 -1.19 -2.43 18.08
N ASP A 25 -1.62 -2.71 19.30
CA ASP A 25 -0.73 -2.74 20.47
C ASP A 25 0.20 -3.96 20.49
N ASP A 26 -0.23 -5.06 19.87
CA ASP A 26 0.51 -6.33 19.85
C ASP A 26 1.23 -6.57 18.52
N ALA A 27 1.56 -5.51 17.78
CA ALA A 27 2.24 -5.62 16.50
C ALA A 27 3.62 -6.24 16.65
N SER A 28 3.96 -7.15 15.73
CA SER A 28 5.30 -7.73 15.61
C SER A 28 6.28 -6.77 14.95
N GLY A 29 5.76 -5.92 14.05
CA GLY A 29 6.55 -4.90 13.36
C GLY A 29 5.77 -3.61 13.22
N LYS A 30 6.49 -2.50 13.25
CA LYS A 30 5.91 -1.16 13.12
C LYS A 30 6.91 -0.28 12.37
N ALA A 31 6.40 0.56 11.45
CA ALA A 31 7.24 1.51 10.73
C ALA A 31 6.47 2.78 10.43
N ASP A 32 7.20 3.88 10.35
CA ASP A 32 6.67 5.19 10.00
C ASP A 32 7.13 5.58 8.61
N GLY A 33 6.24 6.19 7.83
CA GLY A 33 6.54 6.68 6.50
C GLY A 33 6.12 8.13 6.32
N TYR A 34 6.82 8.83 5.45
CA TYR A 34 6.57 10.24 5.19
C TYR A 34 6.83 10.58 3.72
N ASN A 35 5.88 11.27 3.10
CA ASN A 35 6.03 11.82 1.75
C ASN A 35 6.05 13.36 1.88
N PRO A 36 7.23 13.99 1.87
CA PRO A 36 7.32 15.44 2.10
C PRO A 36 6.68 16.27 0.98
N LEU A 37 6.59 15.71 -0.22
CA LEU A 37 6.01 16.41 -1.37
C LEU A 37 4.53 16.75 -1.16
N CYS A 38 3.78 15.80 -0.57
CA CYS A 38 2.33 15.95 -0.32
C CYS A 38 1.98 16.07 1.16
N GLY A 39 2.94 15.94 2.05
CA GLY A 39 2.70 15.96 3.48
C GLY A 39 2.05 14.69 4.01
N ASP A 40 2.03 13.62 3.24
CA ASP A 40 1.46 12.34 3.68
C ASP A 40 2.30 11.72 4.78
N ARG A 41 1.65 11.21 5.81
CA ARG A 41 2.29 10.47 6.91
C ARG A 41 1.51 9.21 7.17
N ILE A 42 2.23 8.11 7.42
CA ILE A 42 1.61 6.83 7.71
C ILE A 42 2.45 6.07 8.74
N THR A 43 1.77 5.37 9.66
CA THR A 43 2.38 4.38 10.53
C THR A 43 1.72 3.06 10.22
N CYS A 44 2.50 2.04 9.88
CA CYS A 44 2.00 0.71 9.60
C CYS A 44 2.36 -0.24 10.73
N PHE A 45 1.43 -1.12 11.07
CA PHE A 45 1.56 -2.14 12.11
C PHE A 45 1.32 -3.50 11.48
N ILE A 46 2.21 -4.45 11.71
CA ILE A 46 2.06 -5.82 11.19
C ILE A 46 2.20 -6.81 12.32
N LYS A 47 1.31 -7.78 12.35
CA LYS A 47 1.41 -8.94 13.23
C LYS A 47 1.59 -10.17 12.36
N TYR A 48 2.71 -10.89 12.53
CA TYR A 48 2.94 -12.11 11.79
C TYR A 48 3.29 -13.27 12.72
N GLU A 49 2.85 -14.45 12.34
CA GLU A 49 3.09 -15.71 13.05
C GLU A 49 3.32 -16.79 11.99
N ASP A 50 4.32 -17.66 12.22
CA ASP A 50 4.59 -18.78 11.30
C ASP A 50 4.75 -18.32 9.84
N ASP A 51 5.40 -17.18 9.64
CA ASP A 51 5.67 -16.60 8.33
C ASP A 51 4.42 -16.11 7.57
N VAL A 52 3.30 -15.95 8.28
CA VAL A 52 2.02 -15.46 7.74
C VAL A 52 1.66 -14.14 8.39
N VAL A 53 1.20 -13.17 7.60
CA VAL A 53 0.67 -11.91 8.11
C VAL A 53 -0.72 -12.17 8.69
N LYS A 54 -0.80 -12.27 10.00
CA LYS A 54 -2.07 -12.53 10.70
C LYS A 54 -2.96 -11.31 10.72
N ASP A 55 -2.36 -10.13 10.86
CA ASP A 55 -3.09 -8.88 10.88
C ASP A 55 -2.19 -7.74 10.43
N ILE A 56 -2.81 -6.69 9.89
CA ILE A 56 -2.12 -5.50 9.44
C ILE A 56 -3.06 -4.32 9.61
N SER A 57 -2.51 -3.19 10.06
CA SER A 57 -3.28 -1.98 10.20
C SER A 57 -2.38 -0.78 9.95
N PHE A 58 -3.00 0.39 9.82
CA PHE A 58 -2.26 1.62 9.62
C PHE A 58 -3.00 2.80 10.23
N GLN A 59 -2.27 3.85 10.48
CA GLN A 59 -2.82 5.15 10.84
C GLN A 59 -2.02 6.23 10.12
N GLY A 60 -2.64 7.37 9.94
CA GLY A 60 -1.93 8.50 9.33
C GLY A 60 -2.89 9.50 8.73
N SER A 61 -2.31 10.50 8.08
CA SER A 61 -3.02 11.52 7.34
C SER A 61 -2.37 11.70 5.98
N GLY A 62 -3.17 11.95 4.96
CA GLY A 62 -2.62 12.11 3.62
C GLY A 62 -3.71 12.31 2.59
N CYS A 63 -3.29 12.35 1.33
CA CYS A 63 -4.20 12.52 0.21
C CYS A 63 -5.03 11.24 -0.02
N ALA A 64 -6.04 11.35 -0.88
CA ALA A 64 -6.92 10.23 -1.22
C ALA A 64 -6.14 9.03 -1.78
N ILE A 65 -5.12 9.27 -2.61
CA ILE A 65 -4.31 8.20 -3.21
C ILE A 65 -3.52 7.46 -2.13
N SER A 66 -2.88 8.19 -1.22
CA SER A 66 -2.11 7.61 -0.13
C SER A 66 -2.98 6.74 0.79
N THR A 67 -4.13 7.28 1.19
CA THR A 67 -5.07 6.57 2.08
C THR A 67 -5.66 5.34 1.41
N ALA A 68 -6.08 5.47 0.15
CA ALA A 68 -6.64 4.34 -0.60
C ALA A 68 -5.60 3.24 -0.83
N ALA A 69 -4.36 3.60 -1.12
CA ALA A 69 -3.28 2.62 -1.30
C ALA A 69 -3.04 1.83 -0.01
N ALA A 70 -2.96 2.52 1.12
CA ALA A 70 -2.78 1.85 2.41
C ALA A 70 -3.94 0.89 2.72
N SER A 71 -5.17 1.33 2.47
CA SER A 71 -6.36 0.53 2.70
C SER A 71 -6.37 -0.73 1.83
N LEU A 72 -6.18 -0.57 0.53
CA LEU A 72 -6.20 -1.69 -0.42
C LEU A 72 -5.04 -2.66 -0.20
N LEU A 73 -3.83 -2.14 0.05
CA LEU A 73 -2.67 -2.99 0.33
C LEU A 73 -2.87 -3.77 1.64
N SER A 74 -3.45 -3.16 2.67
CA SER A 74 -3.69 -3.85 3.93
C SER A 74 -4.65 -5.03 3.75
N GLU A 75 -5.70 -4.86 2.96
CA GLU A 75 -6.62 -5.95 2.65
C GLU A 75 -5.94 -7.07 1.86
N ALA A 76 -5.11 -6.69 0.90
CA ALA A 76 -4.44 -7.66 0.02
C ALA A 76 -3.38 -8.49 0.75
N VAL A 77 -2.72 -7.89 1.73
CA VAL A 77 -1.60 -8.50 2.47
C VAL A 77 -2.07 -9.46 3.58
N LYS A 78 -3.20 -9.13 4.20
CA LYS A 78 -3.71 -9.89 5.34
C LYS A 78 -3.97 -11.35 4.98
N GLY A 79 -3.39 -12.25 5.76
CA GLY A 79 -3.56 -13.70 5.56
C GLY A 79 -2.56 -14.33 4.61
N LYS A 80 -1.63 -13.55 4.05
CA LYS A 80 -0.64 -14.06 3.10
C LYS A 80 0.69 -14.35 3.78
N THR A 81 1.46 -15.26 3.17
CA THR A 81 2.82 -15.54 3.62
C THR A 81 3.74 -14.39 3.25
N ARG A 82 4.90 -14.30 3.92
CA ARG A 82 5.91 -13.28 3.62
C ARG A 82 6.30 -13.31 2.13
N THR A 83 6.50 -14.50 1.57
CA THR A 83 6.86 -14.66 0.14
C THR A 83 5.77 -14.11 -0.77
N GLU A 84 4.51 -14.41 -0.46
CA GLU A 84 3.37 -13.91 -1.24
C GLU A 84 3.27 -12.39 -1.14
N VAL A 85 3.52 -11.82 0.04
CA VAL A 85 3.50 -10.37 0.26
C VAL A 85 4.59 -9.69 -0.54
N GLU A 86 5.80 -10.25 -0.56
CA GLU A 86 6.92 -9.69 -1.32
C GLU A 86 6.63 -9.68 -2.82
N LYS A 87 6.04 -10.75 -3.34
CA LYS A 87 5.64 -10.82 -4.75
C LYS A 87 4.57 -9.80 -5.09
N LEU A 88 3.60 -9.63 -4.19
CA LEU A 88 2.53 -8.65 -4.36
C LEU A 88 3.09 -7.23 -4.37
N PHE A 89 4.02 -6.93 -3.48
CA PHE A 89 4.66 -5.61 -3.43
C PHE A 89 5.46 -5.32 -4.68
N GLN A 90 6.20 -6.31 -5.19
CA GLN A 90 6.97 -6.17 -6.44
C GLN A 90 6.03 -5.89 -7.63
N ALA A 91 4.93 -6.63 -7.72
CA ALA A 91 3.95 -6.45 -8.79
C ALA A 91 3.29 -5.06 -8.72
N PHE A 92 2.90 -4.64 -7.53
CA PHE A 92 2.29 -3.32 -7.33
C PHE A 92 3.28 -2.19 -7.67
N HIS A 93 4.51 -2.31 -7.22
CA HIS A 93 5.56 -1.32 -7.51
C HIS A 93 5.82 -1.20 -9.01
N ALA A 94 5.93 -2.34 -9.71
CA ALA A 94 6.13 -2.35 -11.16
C ALA A 94 4.98 -1.66 -11.88
N MET A 95 3.75 -1.93 -11.46
CA MET A 95 2.55 -1.33 -12.07
C MET A 95 2.52 0.19 -11.89
N VAL A 96 2.72 0.68 -10.67
CA VAL A 96 2.58 2.12 -10.39
C VAL A 96 3.76 2.95 -10.87
N THR A 97 4.93 2.32 -11.09
CA THR A 97 6.10 3.01 -11.63
C THR A 97 6.18 2.95 -13.15
N GLY A 98 5.26 2.23 -13.80
CA GLY A 98 5.24 2.12 -15.25
C GLY A 98 6.30 1.20 -15.82
N ALA A 99 6.82 0.25 -15.05
CA ALA A 99 7.78 -0.73 -15.51
C ALA A 99 7.16 -1.63 -16.59
N PRO A 100 7.96 -2.17 -17.54
CA PRO A 100 7.43 -2.99 -18.64
C PRO A 100 6.59 -4.18 -18.17
N GLU A 101 6.93 -4.80 -17.06
CA GLU A 101 6.19 -5.92 -16.47
C GLU A 101 4.90 -5.51 -15.75
N GLY A 102 4.66 -4.20 -15.62
CA GLY A 102 3.52 -3.66 -14.86
C GLY A 102 2.17 -4.03 -15.41
N GLU A 103 2.02 -4.10 -16.74
CA GLU A 103 0.74 -4.49 -17.36
C GLU A 103 0.36 -5.92 -17.00
N GLN A 104 1.34 -6.82 -17.03
CA GLN A 104 1.15 -8.21 -16.68
C GLN A 104 0.88 -8.36 -15.19
N ALA A 105 1.56 -7.57 -14.37
CA ALA A 105 1.36 -7.55 -12.94
C ALA A 105 -0.06 -7.11 -12.56
N ALA A 106 -0.61 -6.13 -13.28
CA ALA A 106 -1.95 -5.62 -13.01
C ALA A 106 -3.02 -6.70 -13.09
N GLU A 107 -2.85 -7.70 -13.96
CA GLU A 107 -3.81 -8.79 -14.12
C GLU A 107 -3.93 -9.64 -12.85
N THR A 108 -2.88 -9.70 -12.04
CA THR A 108 -2.83 -10.54 -10.84
C THR A 108 -3.16 -9.77 -9.56
N LEU A 109 -3.30 -8.44 -9.64
CA LEU A 109 -3.44 -7.59 -8.46
C LEU A 109 -4.89 -7.34 -8.01
N GLY A 110 -5.89 -7.77 -8.79
CA GLY A 110 -7.29 -7.55 -8.43
C GLY A 110 -7.60 -6.05 -8.28
N LYS A 111 -8.19 -5.66 -7.15
CA LYS A 111 -8.56 -4.26 -6.90
C LYS A 111 -7.37 -3.30 -6.88
N LEU A 112 -6.16 -3.79 -6.60
CA LEU A 112 -4.96 -2.97 -6.63
C LEU A 112 -4.66 -2.43 -8.02
N ALA A 113 -5.18 -3.08 -9.07
CA ALA A 113 -5.06 -2.60 -10.45
C ALA A 113 -5.69 -1.22 -10.65
N ALA A 114 -6.51 -0.76 -9.70
CA ALA A 114 -7.08 0.60 -9.72
C ALA A 114 -5.99 1.68 -9.76
N PHE A 115 -4.77 1.36 -9.32
CA PHE A 115 -3.65 2.30 -9.33
C PHE A 115 -2.81 2.27 -10.61
N ALA A 116 -3.22 1.49 -11.62
CA ALA A 116 -2.45 1.36 -12.87
C ALA A 116 -2.19 2.70 -13.57
N GLY A 117 -3.18 3.62 -13.54
CA GLY A 117 -3.05 4.93 -14.15
C GLY A 117 -2.13 5.91 -13.42
N VAL A 118 -1.71 5.58 -12.22
CA VAL A 118 -0.87 6.45 -11.39
C VAL A 118 0.50 6.68 -12.02
N ALA A 119 0.99 5.70 -12.80
CA ALA A 119 2.29 5.78 -13.45
C ALA A 119 2.47 7.03 -14.33
N GLU A 120 1.37 7.58 -14.85
CA GLU A 120 1.38 8.79 -15.67
C GLU A 120 1.59 10.07 -14.86
N PHE A 121 1.53 9.98 -13.54
CA PHE A 121 1.60 11.15 -12.64
C PHE A 121 2.68 10.94 -11.57
N PRO A 122 3.92 11.38 -11.84
CA PRO A 122 5.06 11.09 -10.94
C PRO A 122 4.84 11.46 -9.47
N THR A 123 4.13 12.55 -9.19
CA THR A 123 3.86 12.94 -7.81
C THR A 123 2.93 11.96 -7.11
N ARG A 124 1.97 11.41 -7.86
CA ARG A 124 1.01 10.42 -7.32
C ARG A 124 1.65 9.06 -7.12
N VAL A 125 2.69 8.73 -7.90
CA VAL A 125 3.46 7.50 -7.69
C VAL A 125 4.01 7.47 -6.28
N LYS A 126 4.55 8.57 -5.80
CA LYS A 126 5.07 8.67 -4.42
C LYS A 126 3.98 8.49 -3.38
N CYS A 127 2.79 9.02 -3.63
CA CYS A 127 1.65 8.83 -2.74
C CYS A 127 1.22 7.36 -2.68
N ALA A 128 1.19 6.70 -3.83
CA ALA A 128 0.78 5.29 -3.92
C ALA A 128 1.81 4.34 -3.29
N THR A 129 3.10 4.65 -3.42
CA THR A 129 4.17 3.78 -2.94
C THR A 129 4.53 4.00 -1.47
N LEU A 130 4.09 5.09 -0.85
CA LEU A 130 4.41 5.36 0.56
C LEU A 130 3.97 4.21 1.47
N ALA A 131 2.73 3.77 1.34
CA ALA A 131 2.20 2.67 2.14
C ALA A 131 2.97 1.38 1.89
N LEU A 132 3.30 1.10 0.62
CA LEU A 132 4.05 -0.10 0.25
C LEU A 132 5.42 -0.13 0.93
N HIS A 133 6.18 0.95 0.83
CA HIS A 133 7.51 1.02 1.42
C HIS A 133 7.46 0.96 2.95
N THR A 134 6.45 1.59 3.55
CA THR A 134 6.28 1.59 5.00
C THR A 134 5.88 0.19 5.51
N MET A 135 4.97 -0.49 4.82
CA MET A 135 4.58 -1.87 5.16
C MET A 135 5.76 -2.82 5.00
N GLN A 136 6.56 -2.64 3.96
CA GLN A 136 7.75 -3.44 3.72
C GLN A 136 8.77 -3.26 4.86
N ALA A 137 8.98 -2.03 5.30
CA ALA A 137 9.86 -1.75 6.44
C ALA A 137 9.35 -2.39 7.72
N ALA A 138 8.05 -2.34 7.98
CA ALA A 138 7.45 -2.99 9.14
C ALA A 138 7.64 -4.50 9.10
N LEU A 139 7.46 -5.11 7.91
CA LEU A 139 7.64 -6.53 7.71
C LEU A 139 9.08 -6.98 7.93
N GLU A 140 10.04 -6.14 7.53
CA GLU A 140 11.48 -6.42 7.68
C GLU A 140 12.02 -6.04 9.07
N GLY A 141 11.21 -5.43 9.92
CA GLY A 141 11.61 -5.00 11.25
C GLY A 141 12.49 -3.76 11.28
N ARG A 142 12.48 -2.94 10.23
CA ARG A 142 13.22 -1.68 10.19
C ARG A 142 12.50 -0.61 11.01
N SER A 143 13.24 0.10 11.85
CA SER A 143 12.69 1.11 12.76
C SER A 143 12.90 2.55 12.27
N GLU A 144 13.68 2.76 11.23
CA GLU A 144 13.93 4.08 10.66
C GLU A 144 12.72 4.60 9.89
N GLN A 145 12.55 5.91 9.84
CA GLN A 145 11.49 6.53 9.07
C GLN A 145 11.74 6.36 7.57
N ILE A 146 10.73 5.88 6.85
CA ILE A 146 10.79 5.72 5.39
C ILE A 146 10.32 7.02 4.75
N THR A 147 11.02 7.47 3.72
CA THR A 147 10.61 8.64 2.95
C THR A 147 10.53 8.30 1.47
N THR A 148 9.68 9.04 0.75
CA THR A 148 9.52 8.88 -0.71
C THR A 148 10.14 10.05 -1.47
N GLU A 149 11.09 10.75 -0.87
CA GLU A 149 11.84 11.80 -1.55
C GLU A 149 12.57 11.29 -2.80
#